data_9edc9d8a50d9f4962105ad8a36740a95
#
_entry.id   9edc9d8a50d9f4962105ad8a36740a95
#
_cell.length_a   1.000
_cell.length_b   1.000
_cell.length_c   1.000
_cell.angle_alpha   90.00
_cell.angle_beta   90.00
_cell.angle_gamma   90.00
#
_symmetry.space_group_name_H-M   'P 1'
#
loop_
_entity.id
_entity.type
_entity.pdbx_description
1 polymer ?
#
loop_
_entity_poly.entity_id
_entity_poly.type
_entity_poly.pdbx_seq_one_letter_code
_entity_poly.pdbx_strand_id
1 'polypeptide(L)'
;MPEYKSRINVRVRIDQQDWKKLADIKTKEEWKLDESVEEIFIIARGGFIKTDDWSVDPKTLEDLVKTFAEIAGYEKCVIIADVVEQNVENPSGTSFLALGNQNFISISYLNSYKLNETNISDVCEYLKQIDFELSPNDIYYLRQNFDEFTYDDTNGIDVVIPEGRNEIIEREFEGDILVKSVVIPDSVKSIGPRAFYDCPILNKVNIPHGITEIGWFVFHGCKNLKEMVIPDSVKRIGDCAFYDCKNLEEIVIPDSVESIGDGAFRGCINLKEIDIPNSIKSIEECAFLECINLKEITIPYGVPSIGELTFYGCRNLKEIVIPDSVKSIGEQAFWGCKNLKEITIPYGVPSIGKSTFRGCKKLKEIVIPDSVKSIGECAFFDCINLKEITIPYGVPSISESTFSGCEKLKEIVIPDSVKSIGDQAFWGCVIKEIVIPDSIESIGDGAFSECKYLKEIVISDSVKSIGDYAFYRCKDLKEIVIPDSVKNIGDSAFEDCENLTIRAHKGSYAEQYTLENDIPFEEI
;
A
#
# COMPACT_ATOMS: atom_id res chain seq x y z
N MET A 1 -30.11 33.90 6.29
CA MET A 1 -30.78 32.58 6.43
C MET A 1 -30.00 31.63 5.56
N PRO A 2 -29.62 30.44 6.01
CA PRO A 2 -28.90 29.50 5.17
C PRO A 2 -29.78 28.99 4.05
N GLU A 3 -29.24 28.92 2.84
CA GLU A 3 -29.92 28.27 1.69
C GLU A 3 -29.80 26.77 1.86
N TYR A 4 -30.88 26.05 2.08
CA TYR A 4 -30.91 24.60 2.05
C TYR A 4 -31.06 24.13 0.60
N LYS A 5 -30.26 23.18 0.19
CA LYS A 5 -30.40 22.51 -1.10
C LYS A 5 -30.74 21.06 -0.83
N SER A 6 -31.93 20.68 -1.17
CA SER A 6 -32.38 19.29 -1.06
C SER A 6 -32.08 18.56 -2.37
N ARG A 7 -31.46 17.39 -2.28
CA ARG A 7 -31.21 16.49 -3.41
C ARG A 7 -32.17 15.30 -3.27
N ILE A 8 -33.04 15.11 -4.21
CA ILE A 8 -33.96 13.97 -4.25
C ILE A 8 -33.46 13.03 -5.34
N ASN A 9 -33.06 11.80 -4.96
CA ASN A 9 -32.81 10.72 -5.89
C ASN A 9 -34.07 9.83 -5.91
N VAL A 10 -34.70 9.74 -7.02
CA VAL A 10 -35.90 8.90 -7.19
C VAL A 10 -35.59 7.81 -8.19
N ARG A 11 -35.78 6.55 -7.80
CA ARG A 11 -35.69 5.39 -8.70
C ARG A 11 -37.06 4.78 -8.82
N VAL A 12 -37.55 4.69 -10.04
CA VAL A 12 -38.84 4.07 -10.35
C VAL A 12 -38.62 3.09 -11.49
N ARG A 13 -39.03 1.84 -11.30
CA ARG A 13 -39.07 0.86 -12.38
C ARG A 13 -40.35 1.06 -13.16
N ILE A 14 -40.26 1.46 -14.44
CA ILE A 14 -41.39 1.76 -15.29
C ILE A 14 -41.26 0.95 -16.58
N ASP A 15 -42.38 0.35 -17.00
CA ASP A 15 -42.43 -0.36 -18.27
C ASP A 15 -42.32 0.65 -19.44
N GLN A 16 -41.63 0.27 -20.51
CA GLN A 16 -41.34 1.12 -21.67
C GLN A 16 -42.60 1.75 -22.28
N GLN A 17 -43.74 1.06 -22.14
CA GLN A 17 -45.04 1.55 -22.64
C GLN A 17 -45.59 2.74 -21.85
N ASP A 18 -45.18 2.93 -20.61
CA ASP A 18 -45.68 4.00 -19.73
C ASP A 18 -44.79 5.26 -19.74
N TRP A 19 -43.71 5.20 -20.50
CA TRP A 19 -42.75 6.30 -20.67
C TRP A 19 -43.36 7.64 -21.11
N LYS A 20 -44.30 7.57 -22.03
CA LYS A 20 -44.99 8.77 -22.54
C LYS A 20 -45.81 9.50 -21.47
N LYS A 21 -46.24 8.78 -20.43
CA LYS A 21 -47.01 9.37 -19.31
C LYS A 21 -46.13 10.21 -18.40
N LEU A 22 -44.83 9.85 -18.27
CA LEU A 22 -43.85 10.62 -17.51
C LEU A 22 -43.47 11.94 -18.19
N ALA A 23 -43.39 11.98 -19.51
CA ALA A 23 -43.06 13.19 -20.26
C ALA A 23 -44.10 14.31 -20.06
N ASP A 24 -45.35 13.95 -19.67
CA ASP A 24 -46.43 14.88 -19.40
C ASP A 24 -46.44 15.41 -17.94
N ILE A 25 -45.63 14.88 -17.05
CA ILE A 25 -45.48 15.41 -15.69
C ILE A 25 -44.64 16.68 -15.75
N LYS A 26 -45.31 17.81 -15.86
CA LYS A 26 -44.72 19.15 -15.81
C LYS A 26 -44.29 19.52 -14.40
N THR A 27 -43.27 18.87 -13.87
CA THR A 27 -42.47 19.47 -12.81
C THR A 27 -41.42 20.35 -13.47
N LYS A 28 -41.42 21.60 -13.15
CA LYS A 28 -40.46 22.59 -13.63
C LYS A 28 -39.08 22.21 -13.12
N GLU A 29 -38.18 21.77 -13.96
CA GLU A 29 -36.74 21.66 -13.79
C GLU A 29 -36.16 20.24 -13.86
N GLU A 30 -35.51 19.99 -14.97
CA GLU A 30 -34.38 19.11 -15.29
C GLU A 30 -34.40 17.65 -14.75
N TRP A 31 -35.23 16.83 -15.31
CA TRP A 31 -35.09 15.38 -15.27
C TRP A 31 -34.26 14.92 -16.48
N LYS A 32 -33.13 14.24 -16.25
CA LYS A 32 -32.40 13.55 -17.32
C LYS A 32 -32.79 12.08 -17.30
N LEU A 33 -33.31 11.63 -18.43
CA LEU A 33 -33.68 10.25 -18.70
C LEU A 33 -32.52 9.55 -19.40
N ASP A 34 -32.12 8.35 -18.91
CA ASP A 34 -31.18 7.49 -19.60
C ASP A 34 -31.96 6.47 -20.46
N GLU A 35 -31.83 6.59 -21.79
CA GLU A 35 -32.63 5.84 -22.77
C GLU A 35 -32.05 4.47 -23.13
N SER A 36 -30.97 4.02 -22.46
CA SER A 36 -30.13 2.91 -22.95
C SER A 36 -30.54 1.50 -22.52
N VAL A 37 -31.64 1.30 -21.76
CA VAL A 37 -31.97 -0.03 -21.20
C VAL A 37 -33.44 -0.38 -21.41
N GLU A 38 -33.72 -1.68 -21.71
CA GLU A 38 -35.12 -2.20 -21.84
C GLU A 38 -35.92 -2.13 -20.53
N GLU A 39 -35.24 -1.94 -19.38
CA GLU A 39 -35.82 -1.58 -18.09
C GLU A 39 -35.34 -0.19 -17.71
N ILE A 40 -36.22 0.80 -17.74
CA ILE A 40 -35.84 2.18 -17.50
C ILE A 40 -35.73 2.44 -16.00
N PHE A 41 -34.50 2.62 -15.53
CA PHE A 41 -34.27 3.26 -14.25
C PHE A 41 -34.24 4.76 -14.44
N ILE A 42 -35.24 5.45 -13.93
CA ILE A 42 -35.22 6.92 -13.88
C ILE A 42 -34.30 7.29 -12.73
N ILE A 43 -33.04 7.60 -13.04
CA ILE A 43 -32.15 8.23 -12.08
C ILE A 43 -32.31 9.73 -12.25
N ALA A 44 -33.15 10.34 -11.44
CA ALA A 44 -33.19 11.79 -11.34
C ALA A 44 -31.98 12.29 -10.57
N ARG A 45 -30.86 12.49 -11.26
CA ARG A 45 -29.71 13.20 -10.70
C ARG A 45 -29.94 14.69 -10.80
N GLY A 46 -30.18 15.32 -9.64
CA GLY A 46 -30.01 16.76 -9.47
C GLY A 46 -31.17 17.64 -9.91
N GLY A 47 -32.39 17.32 -9.55
CA GLY A 47 -33.43 18.33 -9.45
C GLY A 47 -33.31 19.09 -8.12
N PHE A 48 -33.02 20.39 -8.16
CA PHE A 48 -33.16 21.23 -6.98
C PHE A 48 -34.63 21.65 -6.93
N ILE A 49 -35.39 21.20 -5.95
CA ILE A 49 -36.67 21.84 -5.64
C ILE A 49 -36.33 23.09 -4.84
N LYS A 50 -36.38 24.23 -5.51
CA LYS A 50 -36.32 25.53 -4.85
C LYS A 50 -37.73 25.78 -4.28
N THR A 51 -37.90 25.43 -3.01
CA THR A 51 -39.06 25.91 -2.27
C THR A 51 -38.61 27.10 -1.46
N ASP A 52 -39.29 28.22 -1.57
CA ASP A 52 -39.08 29.40 -0.73
C ASP A 52 -39.51 29.13 0.72
N ASP A 53 -40.00 27.93 1.02
CA ASP A 53 -40.41 27.46 2.34
C ASP A 53 -39.74 26.11 2.73
N TRP A 54 -39.18 26.06 3.87
CA TRP A 54 -38.11 25.26 4.48
C TRP A 54 -38.48 23.84 4.90
N SER A 55 -39.48 23.24 4.31
CA SER A 55 -39.73 21.81 4.46
C SER A 55 -40.27 21.28 3.14
N VAL A 56 -39.66 20.22 2.61
CA VAL A 56 -40.40 19.37 1.67
C VAL A 56 -41.60 18.89 2.49
N ASP A 57 -42.76 19.50 2.23
CA ASP A 57 -43.97 19.08 2.90
C ASP A 57 -44.19 17.59 2.65
N PRO A 58 -44.34 16.79 3.73
CA PRO A 58 -44.64 15.37 3.61
C PRO A 58 -45.70 15.05 2.58
N LYS A 59 -46.66 15.94 2.42
CA LYS A 59 -47.74 15.83 1.44
C LYS A 59 -47.25 15.96 -0.01
N THR A 60 -46.30 16.85 -0.27
CA THR A 60 -45.71 17.01 -1.61
C THR A 60 -44.91 15.75 -2.01
N LEU A 61 -44.19 15.15 -1.09
CA LEU A 61 -43.51 13.89 -1.32
C LEU A 61 -44.51 12.74 -1.51
N GLU A 62 -45.54 12.68 -0.70
CA GLU A 62 -46.63 11.71 -0.81
C GLU A 62 -47.38 11.82 -2.16
N ASP A 63 -47.67 13.04 -2.61
CA ASP A 63 -48.29 13.27 -3.90
C ASP A 63 -47.37 12.88 -5.07
N LEU A 64 -46.05 13.11 -4.93
CA LEU A 64 -45.04 12.68 -5.91
C LEU A 64 -45.00 11.17 -6.01
N VAL A 65 -44.90 10.48 -4.86
CA VAL A 65 -44.89 9.00 -4.76
C VAL A 65 -46.15 8.41 -5.35
N LYS A 66 -47.33 8.95 -5.03
CA LYS A 66 -48.64 8.53 -5.62
C LYS A 66 -48.64 8.68 -7.12
N THR A 67 -48.16 9.81 -7.63
CA THR A 67 -48.09 10.06 -9.07
C THR A 67 -47.18 9.05 -9.79
N PHE A 68 -46.02 8.74 -9.22
CA PHE A 68 -45.13 7.73 -9.80
C PHE A 68 -45.73 6.33 -9.68
N ALA A 69 -46.38 6.00 -8.57
CA ALA A 69 -47.02 4.70 -8.37
C ALA A 69 -48.22 4.52 -9.34
N GLU A 70 -48.96 5.57 -9.63
CA GLU A 70 -50.02 5.55 -10.64
C GLU A 70 -49.50 5.29 -12.05
N ILE A 71 -48.30 5.83 -12.37
CA ILE A 71 -47.69 5.68 -13.70
C ILE A 71 -47.06 4.30 -13.86
N ALA A 72 -46.32 3.83 -12.83
CA ALA A 72 -45.59 2.56 -12.86
C ALA A 72 -46.48 1.33 -12.59
N GLY A 73 -47.74 1.58 -12.12
CA GLY A 73 -48.55 0.54 -11.50
C GLY A 73 -48.13 0.32 -10.04
N TYR A 74 -49.07 0.46 -9.13
CA TYR A 74 -48.86 0.42 -7.68
C TYR A 74 -48.10 -0.83 -7.16
N GLU A 75 -48.09 -1.89 -7.94
CA GLU A 75 -47.51 -3.17 -7.54
C GLU A 75 -45.97 -3.23 -7.70
N LYS A 76 -45.35 -2.24 -8.33
CA LYS A 76 -43.91 -2.29 -8.71
C LYS A 76 -43.15 -0.98 -8.45
N CYS A 77 -43.63 -0.12 -7.61
CA CYS A 77 -42.98 1.17 -7.36
C CYS A 77 -42.21 1.18 -6.06
N VAL A 78 -40.91 1.37 -6.15
CA VAL A 78 -40.01 1.64 -5.01
C VAL A 78 -39.36 2.99 -5.23
N ILE A 79 -39.51 3.90 -4.30
CA ILE A 79 -38.94 5.24 -4.36
C ILE A 79 -38.05 5.46 -3.17
N ILE A 80 -36.78 5.75 -3.44
CA ILE A 80 -35.79 6.13 -2.44
C ILE A 80 -35.45 7.60 -2.67
N ALA A 81 -35.65 8.42 -1.66
CA ALA A 81 -35.36 9.84 -1.74
C ALA A 81 -34.48 10.30 -0.58
N ASP A 82 -33.39 11.00 -0.93
CA ASP A 82 -32.45 11.57 0.03
C ASP A 82 -32.57 13.09 0.06
N VAL A 83 -32.77 13.65 1.22
CA VAL A 83 -32.73 15.09 1.46
C VAL A 83 -31.48 15.42 2.27
N VAL A 84 -30.53 16.14 1.66
CA VAL A 84 -29.27 16.52 2.29
C VAL A 84 -29.26 18.01 2.57
N GLU A 85 -29.12 18.40 3.83
CA GLU A 85 -28.87 19.79 4.22
C GLU A 85 -27.43 20.18 3.88
N GLN A 86 -27.25 21.13 2.96
CA GLN A 86 -25.93 21.73 2.70
C GLN A 86 -25.78 22.99 3.56
N ASN A 87 -24.78 23.02 4.43
CA ASN A 87 -24.22 24.13 5.22
C ASN A 87 -24.14 23.89 6.73
N VAL A 88 -24.04 22.64 7.15
CA VAL A 88 -23.71 22.31 8.55
C VAL A 88 -22.40 21.53 8.55
N GLU A 89 -21.53 21.75 9.53
CA GLU A 89 -20.27 20.99 9.70
C GLU A 89 -20.47 19.47 9.82
N ASN A 90 -21.70 19.03 10.10
CA ASN A 90 -22.15 17.65 9.99
C ASN A 90 -23.50 17.65 9.24
N PRO A 91 -23.55 17.31 7.95
CA PRO A 91 -24.80 17.26 7.21
C PRO A 91 -25.70 16.17 7.80
N SER A 92 -26.84 16.55 8.35
CA SER A 92 -27.90 15.63 8.71
C SER A 92 -28.73 15.36 7.44
N GLY A 93 -28.66 14.15 6.91
CA GLY A 93 -29.53 13.72 5.81
C GLY A 93 -30.83 13.15 6.34
N THR A 94 -31.95 13.45 5.69
CA THR A 94 -33.22 12.77 5.91
C THR A 94 -33.51 11.92 4.69
N SER A 95 -33.59 10.62 4.87
CA SER A 95 -33.90 9.68 3.79
C SER A 95 -35.34 9.20 3.88
N PHE A 96 -35.95 8.99 2.75
CA PHE A 96 -37.34 8.51 2.64
C PHE A 96 -37.37 7.24 1.81
N LEU A 97 -38.05 6.21 2.29
CA LEU A 97 -38.37 5.02 1.53
C LEU A 97 -39.90 4.98 1.37
N ALA A 98 -40.36 4.92 0.14
CA ALA A 98 -41.79 4.78 -0.17
C ALA A 98 -42.02 3.51 -0.98
N LEU A 99 -42.90 2.66 -0.51
CA LEU A 99 -43.34 1.44 -1.15
C LEU A 99 -44.82 1.54 -1.48
N GLY A 100 -45.17 1.24 -2.72
CA GLY A 100 -46.56 1.28 -3.16
C GLY A 100 -47.07 -0.10 -3.55
N ASN A 101 -48.24 -0.46 -3.00
CA ASN A 101 -49.12 -1.46 -3.58
C ASN A 101 -50.53 -0.92 -3.60
N GLN A 102 -51.47 -1.61 -4.26
CA GLN A 102 -52.88 -1.14 -4.45
C GLN A 102 -53.60 -0.64 -3.19
N ASN A 103 -53.10 -0.99 -1.99
CA ASN A 103 -53.77 -0.68 -0.72
C ASN A 103 -52.86 0.01 0.30
N PHE A 104 -51.58 0.23 0.01
CA PHE A 104 -50.62 0.77 1.00
C PHE A 104 -49.57 1.64 0.34
N ILE A 105 -49.49 2.90 0.73
CA ILE A 105 -48.32 3.73 0.57
C ILE A 105 -47.81 3.98 1.99
N SER A 106 -46.68 3.38 2.35
CA SER A 106 -46.02 3.71 3.60
C SER A 106 -44.87 4.66 3.31
N ILE A 107 -44.97 5.87 3.81
CA ILE A 107 -43.86 6.84 3.80
C ILE A 107 -43.25 6.79 5.17
N SER A 108 -42.04 6.21 5.27
CA SER A 108 -41.27 6.23 6.49
C SER A 108 -40.27 7.36 6.43
N TYR A 109 -40.39 8.32 7.34
CA TYR A 109 -39.40 9.38 7.54
C TYR A 109 -38.21 8.79 8.28
N LEU A 110 -37.06 8.78 7.61
CA LEU A 110 -35.79 8.41 8.18
C LEU A 110 -35.13 9.64 8.79
N ASN A 111 -35.65 10.11 9.91
CA ASN A 111 -34.89 11.03 10.74
C ASN A 111 -33.81 10.25 11.48
N SER A 112 -32.68 10.88 11.79
CA SER A 112 -31.56 10.39 12.60
C SER A 112 -31.93 9.84 13.99
N TYR A 113 -33.19 9.67 14.28
CA TYR A 113 -33.77 9.09 15.49
C TYR A 113 -34.67 7.90 15.16
N LYS A 114 -34.11 6.70 15.31
CA LYS A 114 -34.75 5.39 15.46
C LYS A 114 -36.01 5.13 14.60
N LEU A 115 -35.82 4.41 13.49
CA LEU A 115 -36.86 3.52 12.99
C LEU A 115 -37.22 2.49 14.06
N ASN A 116 -38.49 2.30 14.32
CA ASN A 116 -38.93 1.15 15.10
C ASN A 116 -38.61 -0.14 14.35
N GLU A 117 -37.98 -1.09 15.00
CA GLU A 117 -37.51 -2.40 14.51
C GLU A 117 -38.54 -3.18 13.68
N THR A 118 -39.82 -2.91 13.87
CA THR A 118 -40.95 -3.54 13.17
C THR A 118 -41.13 -3.16 11.71
N ASN A 119 -40.64 -1.99 11.26
CA ASN A 119 -40.97 -1.49 9.93
C ASN A 119 -40.03 -1.97 8.82
N ILE A 120 -38.78 -2.32 9.14
CA ILE A 120 -37.78 -2.74 8.14
C ILE A 120 -38.00 -4.20 7.75
N SER A 121 -38.30 -5.05 8.71
CA SER A 121 -38.63 -6.45 8.47
C SER A 121 -39.83 -6.58 7.53
N ASP A 122 -40.86 -5.74 7.75
CA ASP A 122 -42.07 -5.70 6.92
C ASP A 122 -41.76 -5.24 5.48
N VAL A 123 -40.83 -4.29 5.32
CA VAL A 123 -40.37 -3.83 4.00
C VAL A 123 -39.64 -4.94 3.25
N CYS A 124 -38.71 -5.62 3.92
CA CYS A 124 -37.96 -6.73 3.31
C CYS A 124 -38.86 -7.89 2.92
N GLU A 125 -39.84 -8.24 3.79
CA GLU A 125 -40.80 -9.29 3.52
C GLU A 125 -41.74 -8.91 2.36
N TYR A 126 -42.15 -7.65 2.28
CA TYR A 126 -42.94 -7.13 1.16
C TYR A 126 -42.16 -7.18 -0.17
N LEU A 127 -40.88 -6.73 -0.19
CA LEU A 127 -40.04 -6.78 -1.39
C LEU A 127 -39.85 -8.21 -1.89
N LYS A 128 -39.70 -9.18 -0.99
CA LYS A 128 -39.65 -10.61 -1.33
C LYS A 128 -40.98 -11.11 -1.92
N GLN A 129 -42.11 -10.67 -1.40
CA GLN A 129 -43.44 -11.07 -1.88
C GLN A 129 -43.76 -10.56 -3.29
N ILE A 130 -43.25 -9.40 -3.67
CA ILE A 130 -43.46 -8.83 -5.01
C ILE A 130 -42.38 -9.19 -6.03
N ASP A 131 -41.45 -10.11 -5.64
CA ASP A 131 -40.32 -10.53 -6.47
C ASP A 131 -39.51 -9.35 -6.99
N PHE A 132 -39.34 -8.31 -6.15
CA PHE A 132 -38.59 -7.11 -6.47
C PHE A 132 -37.16 -7.27 -6.04
N GLU A 133 -36.26 -7.39 -7.00
CA GLU A 133 -34.81 -7.39 -6.74
C GLU A 133 -34.35 -5.95 -6.49
N LEU A 134 -33.88 -5.68 -5.26
CA LEU A 134 -33.16 -4.47 -4.95
C LEU A 134 -31.82 -4.45 -5.71
N SER A 135 -31.47 -3.31 -6.31
CA SER A 135 -30.13 -3.19 -6.88
C SER A 135 -29.06 -3.26 -5.77
N PRO A 136 -27.85 -3.68 -6.08
CA PRO A 136 -26.74 -3.67 -5.13
C PRO A 136 -26.56 -2.32 -4.41
N ASN A 137 -26.76 -1.21 -5.12
CA ASN A 137 -26.70 0.13 -4.55
C ASN A 137 -27.84 0.41 -3.56
N ASP A 138 -29.05 -0.11 -3.82
CA ASP A 138 -30.17 0.07 -2.91
C ASP A 138 -29.97 -0.70 -1.63
N ILE A 139 -29.45 -1.94 -1.73
CA ILE A 139 -29.09 -2.78 -0.59
C ILE A 139 -27.94 -2.15 0.22
N TYR A 140 -26.91 -1.64 -0.48
CA TYR A 140 -25.81 -0.91 0.16
C TYR A 140 -26.33 0.29 0.93
N TYR A 141 -27.17 1.11 0.31
CA TYR A 141 -27.78 2.28 0.93
C TYR A 141 -28.63 1.91 2.16
N LEU A 142 -29.47 0.89 2.04
CA LEU A 142 -30.31 0.42 3.14
C LEU A 142 -29.46 -0.09 4.32
N ARG A 143 -28.36 -0.80 4.06
CA ARG A 143 -27.45 -1.26 5.11
C ARG A 143 -26.65 -0.14 5.80
N GLN A 144 -26.24 0.89 5.05
CA GLN A 144 -25.53 2.04 5.62
C GLN A 144 -26.41 2.89 6.54
N ASN A 145 -27.70 2.92 6.27
CA ASN A 145 -28.65 3.77 7.00
C ASN A 145 -29.52 3.01 8.01
N PHE A 146 -29.44 1.68 8.03
CA PHE A 146 -30.24 0.82 8.90
C PHE A 146 -29.39 -0.29 9.52
N ASP A 147 -29.03 -0.15 10.78
CA ASP A 147 -28.16 -1.09 11.50
C ASP A 147 -28.73 -2.52 11.57
N GLU A 148 -30.03 -2.69 11.37
CA GLU A 148 -30.75 -3.96 11.44
C GLU A 148 -31.24 -4.50 10.10
N PHE A 149 -30.83 -3.87 8.98
CA PHE A 149 -31.17 -4.40 7.66
C PHE A 149 -30.44 -5.71 7.42
N THR A 150 -31.03 -6.82 7.81
CA THR A 150 -30.59 -8.18 7.49
C THR A 150 -31.25 -8.62 6.20
N TYR A 151 -30.71 -8.21 5.07
CA TYR A 151 -30.92 -8.94 3.83
C TYR A 151 -30.17 -10.26 3.99
N ASP A 152 -30.91 -11.37 4.10
CA ASP A 152 -30.35 -12.70 4.37
C ASP A 152 -29.74 -13.28 3.09
N ASP A 153 -28.74 -12.57 2.58
CA ASP A 153 -27.93 -13.02 1.46
C ASP A 153 -26.45 -13.09 1.87
N THR A 154 -26.17 -14.03 2.77
CA THR A 154 -24.80 -14.42 3.11
C THR A 154 -24.03 -14.93 1.89
N ASN A 155 -24.70 -15.14 0.75
CA ASN A 155 -24.13 -15.66 -0.47
C ASN A 155 -23.62 -14.56 -1.44
N GLY A 156 -24.03 -13.30 -1.25
CA GLY A 156 -23.70 -12.20 -2.16
C GLY A 156 -24.46 -12.28 -3.51
N ILE A 157 -24.29 -11.27 -4.36
CA ILE A 157 -25.02 -11.12 -5.62
C ILE A 157 -24.06 -11.35 -6.80
N ASP A 158 -24.51 -12.13 -7.77
CA ASP A 158 -23.86 -12.29 -9.05
C ASP A 158 -24.44 -11.25 -10.04
N VAL A 159 -23.60 -10.27 -10.41
CA VAL A 159 -23.98 -9.16 -11.29
C VAL A 159 -23.65 -9.53 -12.73
N VAL A 160 -24.59 -9.33 -13.64
CA VAL A 160 -24.37 -9.44 -15.08
C VAL A 160 -24.53 -8.06 -15.70
N ILE A 161 -23.47 -7.51 -16.25
CA ILE A 161 -23.52 -6.23 -16.96
C ILE A 161 -24.27 -6.45 -18.28
N PRO A 162 -25.29 -5.64 -18.61
CA PRO A 162 -26.08 -5.83 -19.83
C PRO A 162 -25.24 -5.70 -21.11
N GLU A 163 -25.59 -6.52 -22.10
CA GLU A 163 -25.06 -6.40 -23.46
C GLU A 163 -25.35 -5.02 -24.07
N GLY A 164 -24.39 -4.51 -24.86
CA GLY A 164 -24.50 -3.19 -25.48
C GLY A 164 -24.02 -2.03 -24.61
N ARG A 165 -23.69 -2.29 -23.34
CA ARG A 165 -23.02 -1.32 -22.50
C ARG A 165 -21.55 -1.19 -22.93
N ASN A 166 -21.05 0.05 -23.07
CA ASN A 166 -19.71 0.35 -23.57
C ASN A 166 -18.66 0.54 -22.47
N GLU A 167 -19.10 0.88 -21.26
CA GLU A 167 -18.19 1.17 -20.15
C GLU A 167 -18.80 0.80 -18.79
N ILE A 168 -17.95 0.49 -17.84
CA ILE A 168 -18.25 0.56 -16.41
C ILE A 168 -17.71 1.90 -15.94
N ILE A 169 -18.60 2.74 -15.37
CA ILE A 169 -18.23 4.10 -15.00
C ILE A 169 -17.36 4.14 -13.75
N GLU A 170 -16.68 5.28 -13.52
CA GLU A 170 -15.93 5.52 -12.30
C GLU A 170 -16.80 5.27 -11.05
N ARG A 171 -16.26 4.50 -10.08
CA ARG A 171 -16.87 4.20 -8.77
C ARG A 171 -18.22 3.50 -8.82
N GLU A 172 -18.55 2.82 -9.89
CA GLU A 172 -19.88 2.23 -10.08
C GLU A 172 -20.28 1.25 -8.98
N PHE A 173 -19.33 0.41 -8.54
CA PHE A 173 -19.50 -0.57 -7.46
C PHE A 173 -18.64 -0.23 -6.23
N GLU A 174 -18.16 1.02 -6.10
CA GLU A 174 -17.29 1.42 -4.98
C GLU A 174 -17.97 1.13 -3.63
N GLY A 175 -17.30 0.34 -2.78
CA GLY A 175 -17.78 -0.02 -1.45
C GLY A 175 -18.93 -1.01 -1.44
N ASP A 176 -19.24 -1.66 -2.56
CA ASP A 176 -20.34 -2.62 -2.61
C ASP A 176 -19.97 -3.90 -1.86
N ILE A 177 -20.66 -4.12 -0.73
CA ILE A 177 -20.41 -5.25 0.18
C ILE A 177 -21.16 -6.53 -0.23
N LEU A 178 -21.94 -6.49 -1.31
CA LEU A 178 -22.80 -7.59 -1.75
C LEU A 178 -22.39 -8.17 -3.08
N VAL A 179 -21.67 -7.43 -3.91
CA VAL A 179 -21.21 -7.93 -5.20
C VAL A 179 -20.19 -9.04 -4.99
N LYS A 180 -20.60 -10.26 -5.31
CA LYS A 180 -19.80 -11.48 -5.19
C LYS A 180 -19.10 -11.83 -6.48
N SER A 181 -19.78 -11.73 -7.60
CA SER A 181 -19.18 -11.90 -8.91
C SER A 181 -19.74 -10.90 -9.92
N VAL A 182 -18.93 -10.59 -10.95
CA VAL A 182 -19.36 -9.70 -12.03
C VAL A 182 -19.02 -10.33 -13.36
N VAL A 183 -20.03 -10.46 -14.23
CA VAL A 183 -19.85 -10.87 -15.62
C VAL A 183 -19.91 -9.63 -16.50
N ILE A 184 -18.79 -9.28 -17.13
CA ILE A 184 -18.66 -8.11 -17.99
C ILE A 184 -18.68 -8.58 -19.46
N PRO A 185 -19.63 -8.09 -20.30
CA PRO A 185 -19.71 -8.50 -21.70
C PRO A 185 -18.62 -7.85 -22.56
N ASP A 186 -18.35 -8.44 -23.72
CA ASP A 186 -17.32 -7.97 -24.67
C ASP A 186 -17.67 -6.60 -25.31
N SER A 187 -18.90 -6.11 -25.15
CA SER A 187 -19.29 -4.75 -25.55
C SER A 187 -18.59 -3.68 -24.72
N VAL A 188 -18.21 -3.96 -23.46
CA VAL A 188 -17.52 -3.03 -22.57
C VAL A 188 -16.08 -2.83 -23.04
N LYS A 189 -15.68 -1.55 -23.21
CA LYS A 189 -14.36 -1.15 -23.72
C LYS A 189 -13.51 -0.40 -22.69
N SER A 190 -14.11 -0.01 -21.56
CA SER A 190 -13.41 0.66 -20.46
C SER A 190 -14.00 0.31 -19.11
N ILE A 191 -13.12 0.26 -18.10
CA ILE A 191 -13.48 0.14 -16.69
C ILE A 191 -12.93 1.39 -16.01
N GLY A 192 -13.82 2.22 -15.50
CA GLY A 192 -13.47 3.48 -14.86
C GLY A 192 -12.67 3.30 -13.57
N PRO A 193 -11.90 4.32 -13.15
CA PRO A 193 -11.17 4.30 -11.88
C PRO A 193 -12.07 3.94 -10.71
N ARG A 194 -11.55 3.14 -9.76
CA ARG A 194 -12.29 2.71 -8.56
C ARG A 194 -13.60 1.96 -8.83
N ALA A 195 -13.82 1.45 -10.03
CA ALA A 195 -15.09 0.82 -10.39
C ALA A 195 -15.51 -0.28 -9.39
N PHE A 196 -14.57 -1.04 -8.85
CA PHE A 196 -14.78 -2.09 -7.84
C PHE A 196 -13.98 -1.82 -6.55
N TYR A 197 -13.69 -0.54 -6.24
CA TYR A 197 -12.95 -0.16 -5.05
C TYR A 197 -13.66 -0.65 -3.78
N ASP A 198 -12.93 -1.33 -2.91
CA ASP A 198 -13.39 -1.86 -1.61
C ASP A 198 -14.68 -2.71 -1.70
N CYS A 199 -14.73 -3.62 -2.69
CA CYS A 199 -15.74 -4.67 -2.79
C CYS A 199 -15.26 -5.92 -2.05
N PRO A 200 -15.50 -6.06 -0.73
CA PRO A 200 -14.80 -7.02 0.12
C PRO A 200 -15.14 -8.47 -0.15
N ILE A 201 -16.32 -8.77 -0.69
CA ILE A 201 -16.74 -10.14 -1.00
C ILE A 201 -16.61 -10.51 -2.48
N LEU A 202 -16.21 -9.56 -3.33
CA LEU A 202 -15.96 -9.81 -4.75
C LEU A 202 -14.87 -10.88 -4.90
N ASN A 203 -15.24 -12.01 -5.46
CA ASN A 203 -14.36 -13.15 -5.62
C ASN A 203 -14.09 -13.54 -7.06
N LYS A 204 -14.89 -13.06 -8.00
CA LYS A 204 -14.75 -13.38 -9.42
C LYS A 204 -15.20 -12.22 -10.31
N VAL A 205 -14.34 -11.85 -11.25
CA VAL A 205 -14.64 -10.91 -12.33
C VAL A 205 -13.97 -11.41 -13.61
N ASN A 206 -14.69 -11.43 -14.72
CA ASN A 206 -14.06 -11.60 -16.02
C ASN A 206 -13.74 -10.22 -16.61
N ILE A 207 -12.53 -10.04 -17.12
CA ILE A 207 -12.16 -8.83 -17.86
C ILE A 207 -12.33 -9.15 -19.35
N PRO A 208 -13.19 -8.42 -20.11
CA PRO A 208 -13.43 -8.70 -21.51
C PRO A 208 -12.25 -8.31 -22.41
N HIS A 209 -12.13 -8.97 -23.56
CA HIS A 209 -11.05 -8.76 -24.53
C HIS A 209 -11.01 -7.36 -25.18
N GLY A 210 -11.89 -6.45 -24.83
CA GLY A 210 -11.86 -5.07 -25.31
C GLY A 210 -11.14 -4.07 -24.40
N ILE A 211 -10.82 -4.51 -23.19
CA ILE A 211 -10.18 -3.66 -22.17
C ILE A 211 -8.68 -3.55 -22.46
N THR A 212 -8.16 -2.33 -22.51
CA THR A 212 -6.74 -2.05 -22.77
C THR A 212 -5.94 -1.68 -21.53
N GLU A 213 -6.62 -1.35 -20.43
CA GLU A 213 -6.00 -0.96 -19.18
C GLU A 213 -6.87 -1.40 -17.99
N ILE A 214 -6.23 -1.95 -16.95
CA ILE A 214 -6.83 -2.03 -15.61
C ILE A 214 -6.41 -0.77 -14.89
N GLY A 215 -7.35 0.18 -14.77
CA GLY A 215 -7.05 1.53 -14.32
C GLY A 215 -6.75 1.66 -12.82
N TRP A 216 -6.63 2.88 -12.41
CA TRP A 216 -6.29 3.29 -11.05
C TRP A 216 -7.33 2.83 -10.03
N PHE A 217 -6.87 2.08 -8.98
CA PHE A 217 -7.68 1.55 -7.88
C PHE A 217 -8.88 0.68 -8.28
N VAL A 218 -8.90 0.09 -9.48
CA VAL A 218 -10.09 -0.63 -9.97
C VAL A 218 -10.53 -1.73 -9.01
N PHE A 219 -9.61 -2.56 -8.51
CA PHE A 219 -9.89 -3.66 -7.57
C PHE A 219 -9.27 -3.46 -6.18
N HIS A 220 -8.94 -2.21 -5.81
CA HIS A 220 -8.42 -1.92 -4.48
C HIS A 220 -9.35 -2.47 -3.40
N GLY A 221 -8.81 -3.18 -2.40
CA GLY A 221 -9.59 -3.67 -1.27
C GLY A 221 -10.54 -4.83 -1.57
N CYS A 222 -10.48 -5.44 -2.76
CA CYS A 222 -11.25 -6.65 -3.08
C CYS A 222 -10.67 -7.85 -2.34
N LYS A 223 -10.94 -7.93 -1.03
CA LYS A 223 -10.28 -8.87 -0.10
C LYS A 223 -10.53 -10.34 -0.42
N ASN A 224 -11.65 -10.67 -1.07
CA ASN A 224 -12.00 -12.06 -1.41
C ASN A 224 -11.64 -12.48 -2.83
N LEU A 225 -11.08 -11.58 -3.64
CA LEU A 225 -10.58 -11.92 -4.97
C LEU A 225 -9.39 -12.88 -4.83
N LYS A 226 -9.51 -14.09 -5.38
CA LYS A 226 -8.50 -15.15 -5.23
C LYS A 226 -7.63 -15.34 -6.45
N GLU A 227 -8.22 -15.18 -7.60
CA GLU A 227 -7.57 -15.36 -8.89
C GLU A 227 -8.01 -14.28 -9.87
N MET A 228 -7.13 -13.90 -10.77
CA MET A 228 -7.43 -12.97 -11.84
C MET A 228 -6.72 -13.38 -13.13
N VAL A 229 -7.49 -13.44 -14.20
CA VAL A 229 -6.95 -13.60 -15.54
C VAL A 229 -7.08 -12.28 -16.28
N ILE A 230 -5.94 -11.72 -16.64
CA ILE A 230 -5.86 -10.47 -17.42
C ILE A 230 -5.84 -10.86 -18.91
N PRO A 231 -6.73 -10.32 -19.75
CA PRO A 231 -6.77 -10.65 -21.16
C PRO A 231 -5.62 -10.00 -21.95
N ASP A 232 -5.28 -10.61 -23.11
CA ASP A 232 -4.20 -10.16 -23.99
C ASP A 232 -4.40 -8.77 -24.63
N SER A 233 -5.54 -8.13 -24.41
CA SER A 233 -5.80 -6.76 -24.82
C SER A 233 -5.19 -5.74 -23.88
N VAL A 234 -4.95 -6.10 -22.61
CA VAL A 234 -4.47 -5.18 -21.58
C VAL A 234 -3.00 -4.85 -21.80
N LYS A 235 -2.67 -3.55 -21.79
CA LYS A 235 -1.32 -2.99 -21.96
C LYS A 235 -0.74 -2.47 -20.67
N ARG A 236 -1.58 -2.13 -19.70
CA ARG A 236 -1.16 -1.52 -18.44
C ARG A 236 -1.98 -2.03 -17.27
N ILE A 237 -1.30 -2.30 -16.17
CA ILE A 237 -1.88 -2.43 -14.83
C ILE A 237 -1.58 -1.12 -14.10
N GLY A 238 -2.62 -0.36 -13.77
CA GLY A 238 -2.51 0.97 -13.18
C GLY A 238 -2.17 0.98 -11.70
N ASP A 239 -2.02 2.19 -11.17
CA ASP A 239 -1.59 2.41 -9.80
C ASP A 239 -2.63 1.87 -8.81
N CYS A 240 -2.17 1.13 -7.83
CA CYS A 240 -2.98 0.50 -6.79
C CYS A 240 -4.14 -0.38 -7.32
N ALA A 241 -4.04 -0.89 -8.56
CA ALA A 241 -5.12 -1.63 -9.21
C ALA A 241 -5.62 -2.82 -8.37
N PHE A 242 -4.72 -3.54 -7.69
CA PHE A 242 -5.01 -4.69 -6.81
C PHE A 242 -4.52 -4.47 -5.37
N TYR A 243 -4.36 -3.19 -4.95
CA TYR A 243 -3.93 -2.87 -3.59
C TYR A 243 -4.88 -3.53 -2.57
N ASP A 244 -4.34 -4.19 -1.54
CA ASP A 244 -5.07 -4.91 -0.48
C ASP A 244 -6.04 -6.01 -0.97
N CYS A 245 -5.81 -6.58 -2.15
CA CYS A 245 -6.43 -7.84 -2.55
C CYS A 245 -5.83 -8.99 -1.75
N LYS A 246 -6.18 -9.07 -0.45
CA LYS A 246 -5.47 -9.91 0.54
C LYS A 246 -5.50 -11.40 0.22
N ASN A 247 -6.57 -11.88 -0.40
CA ASN A 247 -6.72 -13.29 -0.74
C ASN A 247 -6.30 -13.62 -2.18
N LEU A 248 -5.76 -12.66 -2.92
CA LEU A 248 -5.24 -12.92 -4.27
C LEU A 248 -4.04 -13.87 -4.16
N GLU A 249 -4.22 -15.10 -4.66
CA GLU A 249 -3.21 -16.15 -4.63
C GLU A 249 -2.48 -16.28 -5.96
N GLU A 250 -3.20 -16.07 -7.05
CA GLU A 250 -2.71 -16.22 -8.42
C GLU A 250 -3.22 -15.09 -9.31
N ILE A 251 -2.34 -14.60 -10.17
CA ILE A 251 -2.67 -13.67 -11.23
C ILE A 251 -1.83 -13.99 -12.47
N VAL A 252 -2.49 -14.08 -13.62
CA VAL A 252 -1.83 -14.30 -14.90
C VAL A 252 -1.71 -12.97 -15.62
N ILE A 253 -0.47 -12.50 -15.82
CA ILE A 253 -0.16 -11.28 -16.57
C ILE A 253 0.27 -11.69 -17.98
N PRO A 254 -0.48 -11.30 -19.04
CA PRO A 254 -0.14 -11.69 -20.40
C PRO A 254 1.02 -10.88 -20.98
N ASP A 255 1.64 -11.41 -22.04
CA ASP A 255 2.74 -10.76 -22.77
C ASP A 255 2.36 -9.42 -23.44
N SER A 256 1.10 -9.04 -23.37
CA SER A 256 0.63 -7.75 -23.84
C SER A 256 0.89 -6.60 -22.88
N VAL A 257 1.05 -6.89 -21.58
CA VAL A 257 1.23 -5.87 -20.55
C VAL A 257 2.65 -5.33 -20.60
N GLU A 258 2.78 -4.00 -20.62
CA GLU A 258 4.05 -3.29 -20.74
C GLU A 258 4.48 -2.60 -19.45
N SER A 259 3.55 -2.35 -18.51
CA SER A 259 3.86 -1.67 -17.24
C SER A 259 2.98 -2.11 -16.09
N ILE A 260 3.60 -2.12 -14.89
CA ILE A 260 2.95 -2.32 -13.59
C ILE A 260 3.11 -1.03 -12.81
N GLY A 261 1.98 -0.41 -12.44
CA GLY A 261 1.91 0.88 -11.78
C GLY A 261 2.30 0.85 -10.30
N ASP A 262 2.30 2.05 -9.72
CA ASP A 262 2.65 2.28 -8.33
C ASP A 262 1.72 1.52 -7.39
N GLY A 263 2.30 0.76 -6.45
CA GLY A 263 1.54 -0.04 -5.48
C GLY A 263 0.54 -1.04 -6.08
N ALA A 264 0.68 -1.44 -7.36
CA ALA A 264 -0.34 -2.22 -8.08
C ALA A 264 -0.77 -3.51 -7.34
N PHE A 265 0.16 -4.21 -6.67
CA PHE A 265 -0.09 -5.42 -5.87
C PHE A 265 0.23 -5.23 -4.39
N ARG A 266 0.34 -3.99 -3.92
CA ARG A 266 0.63 -3.71 -2.52
C ARG A 266 -0.38 -4.39 -1.60
N GLY A 267 0.11 -5.09 -0.56
CA GLY A 267 -0.74 -5.75 0.41
C GLY A 267 -1.46 -7.03 -0.09
N CYS A 268 -1.09 -7.55 -1.27
CA CYS A 268 -1.54 -8.87 -1.73
C CYS A 268 -0.82 -9.96 -0.92
N ILE A 269 -1.21 -10.08 0.36
CA ILE A 269 -0.46 -10.88 1.35
C ILE A 269 -0.43 -12.38 1.02
N ASN A 270 -1.41 -12.90 0.27
CA ASN A 270 -1.49 -14.31 -0.09
C ASN A 270 -0.91 -14.63 -1.47
N LEU A 271 -0.45 -13.63 -2.23
CA LEU A 271 0.23 -13.85 -3.51
C LEU A 271 1.53 -14.62 -3.29
N LYS A 272 1.60 -15.83 -3.85
CA LYS A 272 2.70 -16.77 -3.62
C LYS A 272 3.75 -16.73 -4.71
N GLU A 273 3.29 -16.59 -5.92
CA GLU A 273 4.06 -16.62 -7.17
C GLU A 273 3.43 -15.62 -8.14
N ILE A 274 4.24 -15.00 -8.95
CA ILE A 274 3.79 -14.14 -10.04
C ILE A 274 4.82 -14.19 -11.17
N ASP A 275 4.35 -14.53 -12.34
CA ASP A 275 5.16 -14.50 -13.56
C ASP A 275 5.08 -13.10 -14.19
N ILE A 276 6.20 -12.42 -14.24
CA ILE A 276 6.31 -11.11 -14.88
C ILE A 276 6.81 -11.30 -16.31
N PRO A 277 5.99 -11.02 -17.34
CA PRO A 277 6.36 -11.27 -18.72
C PRO A 277 7.47 -10.32 -19.20
N ASN A 278 8.23 -10.77 -20.21
CA ASN A 278 9.34 -10.00 -20.79
C ASN A 278 8.91 -8.71 -21.51
N SER A 279 7.63 -8.53 -21.74
CA SER A 279 7.05 -7.29 -22.29
C SER A 279 7.08 -6.13 -21.32
N ILE A 280 7.18 -6.40 -20.02
CA ILE A 280 7.20 -5.37 -18.97
C ILE A 280 8.47 -4.53 -19.11
N LYS A 281 8.27 -3.22 -19.22
CA LYS A 281 9.31 -2.18 -19.34
C LYS A 281 9.48 -1.39 -18.05
N SER A 282 8.46 -1.37 -17.16
CA SER A 282 8.56 -0.71 -15.88
C SER A 282 7.77 -1.43 -14.79
N ILE A 283 8.35 -1.44 -13.60
CA ILE A 283 7.73 -1.84 -12.33
C ILE A 283 7.95 -0.64 -11.41
N GLU A 284 6.85 0.02 -11.05
CA GLU A 284 6.92 1.28 -10.32
C GLU A 284 7.11 1.06 -8.81
N GLU A 285 7.14 2.16 -8.05
CA GLU A 285 7.35 2.13 -6.60
C GLU A 285 6.28 1.30 -5.89
N CYS A 286 6.63 0.72 -4.74
CA CYS A 286 5.70 -0.05 -3.91
C CYS A 286 4.95 -1.20 -4.60
N ALA A 287 5.26 -1.56 -5.86
CA ALA A 287 4.42 -2.46 -6.67
C ALA A 287 4.07 -3.78 -5.96
N PHE A 288 4.99 -4.35 -5.17
CA PHE A 288 4.81 -5.59 -4.39
C PHE A 288 5.00 -5.38 -2.88
N LEU A 289 4.83 -4.15 -2.40
CA LEU A 289 4.98 -3.83 -0.98
C LEU A 289 4.05 -4.71 -0.15
N GLU A 290 4.61 -5.37 0.89
CA GLU A 290 3.88 -6.30 1.78
C GLU A 290 3.20 -7.50 1.09
N CYS A 291 3.69 -7.96 -0.05
CA CYS A 291 3.38 -9.28 -0.59
C CYS A 291 4.06 -10.36 0.27
N ILE A 292 3.54 -10.56 1.48
CA ILE A 292 4.21 -11.32 2.56
C ILE A 292 4.55 -12.74 2.15
N ASN A 293 3.66 -13.40 1.38
CA ASN A 293 3.81 -14.80 1.00
C ASN A 293 4.50 -15.02 -0.35
N LEU A 294 4.91 -13.94 -1.04
CA LEU A 294 5.68 -14.04 -2.28
C LEU A 294 7.02 -14.75 -1.99
N LYS A 295 7.28 -15.86 -2.71
CA LYS A 295 8.44 -16.72 -2.44
C LYS A 295 9.60 -16.46 -3.38
N GLU A 296 9.29 -16.23 -4.63
CA GLU A 296 10.25 -15.99 -5.71
C GLU A 296 9.67 -15.04 -6.75
N ILE A 297 10.53 -14.32 -7.42
CA ILE A 297 10.16 -13.44 -8.51
C ILE A 297 11.37 -13.25 -9.44
N THR A 298 11.12 -13.19 -10.72
CA THR A 298 12.11 -12.85 -11.74
C THR A 298 11.79 -11.49 -12.34
N ILE A 299 12.71 -10.55 -12.25
CA ILE A 299 12.59 -9.25 -12.91
C ILE A 299 12.92 -9.45 -14.40
N PRO A 300 12.04 -9.05 -15.34
CA PRO A 300 12.28 -9.27 -16.76
C PRO A 300 13.40 -8.40 -17.30
N TYR A 301 14.09 -8.94 -18.31
CA TYR A 301 15.09 -8.17 -19.04
C TYR A 301 14.40 -7.03 -19.80
N GLY A 302 14.76 -5.81 -19.54
CA GLY A 302 14.12 -4.59 -20.09
C GLY A 302 13.62 -3.63 -19.01
N VAL A 303 13.44 -4.12 -17.78
CA VAL A 303 13.16 -3.25 -16.63
C VAL A 303 14.46 -2.53 -16.23
N PRO A 304 14.49 -1.18 -16.27
CA PRO A 304 15.70 -0.42 -16.01
C PRO A 304 15.94 -0.15 -14.52
N SER A 305 14.91 -0.28 -13.69
CA SER A 305 14.97 0.07 -12.27
C SER A 305 14.02 -0.76 -11.44
N ILE A 306 14.43 -1.00 -10.18
CA ILE A 306 13.56 -1.43 -9.10
C ILE A 306 13.24 -0.18 -8.27
N GLY A 307 11.97 0.20 -8.16
CA GLY A 307 11.50 1.39 -7.46
C GLY A 307 11.71 1.34 -5.95
N GLU A 308 11.46 2.47 -5.29
CA GLU A 308 11.45 2.54 -3.83
C GLU A 308 10.39 1.60 -3.26
N LEU A 309 10.71 0.94 -2.11
CA LEU A 309 9.78 0.06 -1.39
C LEU A 309 9.18 -1.11 -2.21
N THR A 310 9.65 -1.38 -3.42
CA THR A 310 9.01 -2.34 -4.34
C THR A 310 8.75 -3.71 -3.69
N PHE A 311 9.71 -4.26 -2.93
CA PHE A 311 9.60 -5.54 -2.21
C PHE A 311 9.64 -5.38 -0.69
N TYR A 312 9.35 -4.17 -0.19
CA TYR A 312 9.30 -3.93 1.25
C TYR A 312 8.35 -4.93 1.94
N GLY A 313 8.84 -5.60 2.97
CA GLY A 313 8.02 -6.51 3.75
C GLY A 313 7.63 -7.82 3.05
N CYS A 314 8.22 -8.18 1.91
CA CYS A 314 8.08 -9.50 1.27
C CYS A 314 8.81 -10.55 2.11
N ARG A 315 8.25 -10.89 3.28
CA ARG A 315 8.93 -11.66 4.35
C ARG A 315 9.32 -13.06 3.91
N ASN A 316 8.57 -13.66 2.98
CA ASN A 316 8.81 -15.02 2.51
C ASN A 316 9.61 -15.09 1.21
N LEU A 317 10.02 -13.95 0.64
CA LEU A 317 10.86 -13.90 -0.55
C LEU A 317 12.22 -14.56 -0.24
N LYS A 318 12.54 -15.62 -0.98
CA LYS A 318 13.74 -16.44 -0.79
C LYS A 318 14.80 -16.13 -1.82
N GLU A 319 14.35 -15.90 -3.03
CA GLU A 319 15.18 -15.74 -4.22
C GLU A 319 14.58 -14.66 -5.11
N ILE A 320 15.42 -13.85 -5.69
CA ILE A 320 15.07 -12.88 -6.71
C ILE A 320 16.18 -12.83 -7.77
N VAL A 321 15.79 -12.88 -9.03
CA VAL A 321 16.70 -12.71 -10.15
C VAL A 321 16.57 -11.29 -10.69
N ILE A 322 17.66 -10.52 -10.59
CA ILE A 322 17.75 -9.14 -11.08
C ILE A 322 18.66 -9.13 -12.31
N PRO A 323 18.16 -8.80 -13.51
CA PRO A 323 18.96 -8.81 -14.74
C PRO A 323 19.89 -7.58 -14.84
N ASP A 324 20.91 -7.68 -15.68
CA ASP A 324 21.88 -6.60 -15.94
C ASP A 324 21.28 -5.34 -16.60
N SER A 325 20.01 -5.43 -17.06
CA SER A 325 19.27 -4.25 -17.51
C SER A 325 18.97 -3.26 -16.40
N VAL A 326 18.85 -3.75 -15.13
CA VAL A 326 18.57 -2.89 -13.98
C VAL A 326 19.78 -2.02 -13.67
N LYS A 327 19.57 -0.70 -13.65
CA LYS A 327 20.59 0.33 -13.42
C LYS A 327 20.38 1.07 -12.09
N SER A 328 19.25 0.87 -11.41
CA SER A 328 19.01 1.45 -10.09
C SER A 328 18.13 0.55 -9.22
N ILE A 329 18.41 0.59 -7.93
CA ILE A 329 17.62 -0.06 -6.88
C ILE A 329 17.25 1.03 -5.88
N GLY A 330 15.97 1.27 -5.69
CA GLY A 330 15.42 2.30 -4.82
C GLY A 330 15.70 2.05 -3.34
N GLU A 331 15.51 3.09 -2.56
CA GLU A 331 15.60 3.00 -1.10
C GLU A 331 14.58 2.00 -0.57
N GLN A 332 14.97 1.29 0.49
CA GLN A 332 14.08 0.34 1.17
C GLN A 332 13.52 -0.79 0.29
N ALA A 333 14.01 -0.97 -0.94
CA ALA A 333 13.43 -1.88 -1.92
C ALA A 333 13.26 -3.31 -1.41
N PHE A 334 14.16 -3.80 -0.54
CA PHE A 334 14.12 -5.15 0.06
C PHE A 334 14.03 -5.13 1.60
N TRP A 335 13.65 -3.98 2.19
CA TRP A 335 13.55 -3.91 3.64
C TRP A 335 12.56 -4.96 4.17
N GLY A 336 13.03 -5.77 5.11
CA GLY A 336 12.21 -6.79 5.76
C GLY A 336 11.96 -8.05 4.94
N CYS A 337 12.70 -8.29 3.86
CA CYS A 337 12.75 -9.57 3.14
C CYS A 337 13.47 -10.61 4.00
N LYS A 338 12.80 -11.05 5.09
CA LYS A 338 13.43 -11.84 6.18
C LYS A 338 13.98 -13.18 5.72
N ASN A 339 13.43 -13.75 4.65
CA ASN A 339 13.80 -15.06 4.12
C ASN A 339 14.76 -15.01 2.93
N LEU A 340 15.10 -13.81 2.41
CA LEU A 340 16.06 -13.63 1.33
C LEU A 340 17.43 -14.16 1.76
N LYS A 341 17.97 -15.14 1.02
CA LYS A 341 19.19 -15.85 1.38
C LYS A 341 20.43 -15.29 0.69
N GLU A 342 20.25 -14.94 -0.56
CA GLU A 342 21.30 -14.43 -1.44
C GLU A 342 20.68 -13.46 -2.46
N ILE A 343 21.45 -12.53 -2.91
CA ILE A 343 21.10 -11.60 -3.97
C ILE A 343 22.38 -11.12 -4.68
N THR A 344 22.29 -10.97 -5.98
CA THR A 344 23.36 -10.38 -6.77
C THR A 344 22.94 -9.00 -7.25
N ILE A 345 23.75 -7.99 -6.98
CA ILE A 345 23.55 -6.64 -7.49
C ILE A 345 24.10 -6.58 -8.93
N PRO A 346 23.29 -6.17 -9.92
CA PRO A 346 23.76 -6.10 -11.30
C PRO A 346 24.90 -5.10 -11.50
N TYR A 347 25.81 -5.43 -12.42
CA TYR A 347 26.83 -4.50 -12.82
C TYR A 347 26.19 -3.27 -13.52
N GLY A 348 26.49 -2.09 -13.06
CA GLY A 348 25.92 -0.83 -13.54
C GLY A 348 24.98 -0.16 -12.55
N VAL A 349 24.64 -0.80 -11.43
CA VAL A 349 23.98 -0.15 -10.30
C VAL A 349 25.02 0.74 -9.59
N PRO A 350 24.78 2.07 -9.49
CA PRO A 350 25.80 2.98 -8.94
C PRO A 350 25.72 3.12 -7.43
N SER A 351 24.63 2.70 -6.80
CA SER A 351 24.41 2.90 -5.38
C SER A 351 23.47 1.85 -4.78
N ILE A 352 23.71 1.52 -3.51
CA ILE A 352 22.76 0.85 -2.64
C ILE A 352 22.15 1.94 -1.75
N GLY A 353 20.84 2.15 -1.86
CA GLY A 353 20.12 3.22 -1.16
C GLY A 353 19.98 2.97 0.34
N LYS A 354 19.36 3.94 1.03
CA LYS A 354 19.04 3.87 2.46
C LYS A 354 18.15 2.65 2.76
N SER A 355 18.52 1.89 3.78
CA SER A 355 17.77 0.73 4.29
C SER A 355 17.41 -0.33 3.24
N THR A 356 18.10 -0.40 2.11
CA THR A 356 17.73 -1.28 0.98
C THR A 356 17.57 -2.74 1.41
N PHE A 357 18.51 -3.28 2.22
CA PHE A 357 18.47 -4.66 2.72
C PHE A 357 18.23 -4.76 4.22
N ARG A 358 17.73 -3.69 4.84
CA ARG A 358 17.47 -3.67 6.28
C ARG A 358 16.58 -4.84 6.70
N GLY A 359 17.02 -5.61 7.70
CA GLY A 359 16.25 -6.72 8.24
C GLY A 359 16.14 -7.94 7.33
N CYS A 360 17.01 -8.08 6.32
CA CYS A 360 17.15 -9.29 5.52
C CYS A 360 17.84 -10.37 6.38
N LYS A 361 17.09 -10.92 7.35
CA LYS A 361 17.65 -11.75 8.43
C LYS A 361 18.31 -13.05 7.98
N LYS A 362 17.95 -13.59 6.80
CA LYS A 362 18.56 -14.81 6.26
C LYS A 362 19.62 -14.55 5.21
N LEU A 363 19.90 -13.30 4.85
CA LEU A 363 20.95 -12.93 3.90
C LEU A 363 22.29 -13.35 4.48
N LYS A 364 23.01 -14.22 3.76
CA LYS A 364 24.29 -14.77 4.18
C LYS A 364 25.45 -14.13 3.45
N GLU A 365 25.25 -13.89 2.19
CA GLU A 365 26.22 -13.40 1.23
C GLU A 365 25.57 -12.43 0.27
N ILE A 366 26.29 -11.42 -0.13
CA ILE A 366 25.88 -10.47 -1.16
C ILE A 366 27.10 -10.06 -1.98
N VAL A 367 26.96 -10.11 -3.29
CA VAL A 367 27.99 -9.62 -4.20
C VAL A 367 27.65 -8.20 -4.62
N ILE A 368 28.52 -7.26 -4.20
CA ILE A 368 28.40 -5.84 -4.56
C ILE A 368 29.45 -5.54 -5.63
N PRO A 369 29.05 -5.16 -6.86
CA PRO A 369 29.98 -4.90 -7.94
C PRO A 369 30.71 -3.56 -7.77
N ASP A 370 31.88 -3.42 -8.43
CA ASP A 370 32.70 -2.20 -8.39
C ASP A 370 32.02 -0.95 -9.02
N SER A 371 30.89 -1.15 -9.68
CA SER A 371 30.04 -0.03 -10.14
C SER A 371 29.42 0.75 -8.99
N VAL A 372 29.20 0.11 -7.82
CA VAL A 372 28.61 0.76 -6.64
C VAL A 372 29.62 1.74 -6.04
N LYS A 373 29.22 3.00 -5.93
CA LYS A 373 30.02 4.13 -5.42
C LYS A 373 29.48 4.70 -4.11
N SER A 374 28.31 4.21 -3.64
CA SER A 374 27.79 4.59 -2.33
C SER A 374 26.92 3.48 -1.73
N ILE A 375 26.99 3.36 -0.40
CA ILE A 375 26.15 2.49 0.41
C ILE A 375 25.47 3.38 1.46
N GLY A 376 24.15 3.43 1.42
CA GLY A 376 23.35 4.33 2.26
C GLY A 376 23.22 3.89 3.71
N GLU A 377 22.65 4.77 4.51
CA GLU A 377 22.36 4.56 5.94
C GLU A 377 21.51 3.28 6.13
N CYS A 378 21.82 2.53 7.17
CA CYS A 378 21.12 1.30 7.54
C CYS A 378 20.99 0.27 6.40
N ALA A 379 21.79 0.34 5.34
CA ALA A 379 21.63 -0.49 4.14
C ALA A 379 21.56 -1.98 4.45
N PHE A 380 22.32 -2.47 5.45
CA PHE A 380 22.38 -3.86 5.92
C PHE A 380 22.04 -4.00 7.41
N PHE A 381 21.36 -3.02 7.98
CA PHE A 381 20.94 -3.05 9.38
C PHE A 381 20.14 -4.33 9.70
N ASP A 382 20.45 -5.03 10.80
CA ASP A 382 19.81 -6.30 11.22
C ASP A 382 19.93 -7.44 10.19
N CYS A 383 20.93 -7.45 9.33
CA CYS A 383 21.30 -8.61 8.52
C CYS A 383 22.05 -9.65 9.38
N ILE A 384 21.34 -10.21 10.37
CA ILE A 384 21.91 -11.02 11.46
C ILE A 384 22.68 -12.28 11.01
N ASN A 385 22.45 -12.75 9.79
CA ASN A 385 23.14 -13.91 9.23
C ASN A 385 24.23 -13.57 8.20
N LEU A 386 24.44 -12.28 7.89
CA LEU A 386 25.50 -11.83 6.98
C LEU A 386 26.86 -12.17 7.59
N LYS A 387 27.67 -12.97 6.87
CA LYS A 387 28.95 -13.49 7.38
C LYS A 387 30.12 -12.68 6.88
N GLU A 388 30.07 -12.31 5.64
CA GLU A 388 31.13 -11.61 4.93
C GLU A 388 30.51 -10.64 3.92
N ILE A 389 31.18 -9.54 3.67
CA ILE A 389 30.83 -8.55 2.67
C ILE A 389 32.11 -7.84 2.21
N THR A 390 32.19 -7.60 0.93
CA THR A 390 33.27 -6.78 0.36
C THR A 390 32.72 -5.40 0.01
N ILE A 391 33.31 -4.35 0.57
CA ILE A 391 33.00 -2.97 0.23
C ILE A 391 33.75 -2.64 -1.08
N PRO A 392 33.06 -2.21 -2.15
CA PRO A 392 33.70 -1.89 -3.42
C PRO A 392 34.68 -0.72 -3.30
N TYR A 393 35.76 -0.80 -4.08
CA TYR A 393 36.66 0.33 -4.22
C TYR A 393 35.94 1.53 -4.86
N GLY A 394 36.03 2.68 -4.23
CA GLY A 394 35.35 3.90 -4.66
C GLY A 394 34.15 4.31 -3.82
N VAL A 395 33.77 3.51 -2.82
CA VAL A 395 32.84 3.92 -1.77
C VAL A 395 33.58 4.87 -0.82
N PRO A 396 33.11 6.12 -0.65
CA PRO A 396 33.86 7.17 0.08
C PRO A 396 33.63 7.13 1.60
N SER A 397 32.58 6.47 2.06
CA SER A 397 32.24 6.39 3.49
C SER A 397 31.42 5.16 3.78
N ILE A 398 31.54 4.63 5.02
CA ILE A 398 30.57 3.71 5.60
C ILE A 398 29.56 4.56 6.34
N SER A 399 28.31 4.57 5.87
CA SER A 399 27.25 5.45 6.40
C SER A 399 26.78 4.99 7.79
N GLU A 400 25.96 5.85 8.44
CA GLU A 400 25.34 5.55 9.73
C GLU A 400 24.64 4.18 9.72
N SER A 401 24.89 3.39 10.77
CA SER A 401 24.24 2.10 11.04
C SER A 401 24.28 1.09 9.87
N THR A 402 25.19 1.26 8.91
CA THR A 402 25.22 0.44 7.67
C THR A 402 25.20 -1.05 7.96
N PHE A 403 26.02 -1.54 8.91
CA PHE A 403 26.15 -2.95 9.30
C PHE A 403 25.70 -3.22 10.74
N SER A 404 25.02 -2.27 11.35
CA SER A 404 24.52 -2.39 12.72
C SER A 404 23.67 -3.64 12.89
N GLY A 405 23.94 -4.46 13.92
CA GLY A 405 23.21 -5.69 14.18
C GLY A 405 23.56 -6.87 13.26
N CYS A 406 24.65 -6.81 12.47
CA CYS A 406 25.14 -7.94 11.69
C CYS A 406 25.85 -8.94 12.61
N GLU A 407 25.06 -9.71 13.39
CA GLU A 407 25.54 -10.60 14.47
C GLU A 407 26.45 -11.73 14.02
N LYS A 408 26.60 -11.99 12.71
CA LYS A 408 27.50 -13.01 12.16
C LYS A 408 28.61 -12.44 11.28
N LEU A 409 28.71 -11.13 11.14
CA LEU A 409 29.78 -10.48 10.39
C LEU A 409 31.11 -10.57 11.19
N LYS A 410 32.00 -11.40 10.69
CA LYS A 410 33.28 -11.70 11.37
C LYS A 410 34.46 -10.96 10.78
N GLU A 411 34.41 -10.75 9.49
CA GLU A 411 35.50 -10.18 8.68
C GLU A 411 34.92 -9.15 7.73
N ILE A 412 35.58 -8.03 7.65
CA ILE A 412 35.28 -6.98 6.69
C ILE A 412 36.57 -6.27 6.28
N VAL A 413 36.71 -6.05 5.00
CA VAL A 413 37.85 -5.28 4.46
C VAL A 413 37.33 -3.89 4.11
N ILE A 414 37.90 -2.87 4.72
CA ILE A 414 37.63 -1.46 4.43
C ILE A 414 38.63 -0.99 3.38
N PRO A 415 38.22 -0.62 2.17
CA PRO A 415 39.15 -0.17 1.14
C PRO A 415 39.67 1.25 1.37
N ASP A 416 40.82 1.58 0.82
CA ASP A 416 41.48 2.88 0.94
C ASP A 416 40.69 4.05 0.32
N SER A 417 39.58 3.78 -0.32
CA SER A 417 38.65 4.83 -0.78
C SER A 417 37.80 5.44 0.34
N VAL A 418 37.61 4.70 1.44
CA VAL A 418 36.76 5.11 2.57
C VAL A 418 37.46 6.17 3.41
N LYS A 419 36.80 7.29 3.67
CA LYS A 419 37.32 8.43 4.44
C LYS A 419 36.76 8.52 5.86
N SER A 420 35.60 7.90 6.10
CA SER A 420 34.95 7.94 7.41
C SER A 420 34.15 6.69 7.68
N ILE A 421 34.06 6.36 8.96
CA ILE A 421 33.15 5.34 9.50
C ILE A 421 32.08 6.10 10.27
N GLY A 422 30.82 5.98 9.83
CA GLY A 422 29.66 6.66 10.38
C GLY A 422 29.22 6.12 11.75
N ASP A 423 28.27 6.82 12.34
CA ASP A 423 27.73 6.49 13.66
C ASP A 423 27.09 5.09 13.64
N GLN A 424 27.38 4.30 14.69
CA GLN A 424 26.86 2.95 14.87
C GLN A 424 27.10 1.99 13.69
N ALA A 425 28.03 2.31 12.79
CA ALA A 425 28.23 1.58 11.53
C ALA A 425 28.40 0.06 11.71
N PHE A 426 29.05 -0.39 12.79
CA PHE A 426 29.28 -1.81 13.14
C PHE A 426 28.73 -2.18 14.52
N TRP A 427 27.75 -1.43 15.02
CA TRP A 427 27.16 -1.70 16.33
C TRP A 427 26.72 -3.17 16.47
N GLY A 428 27.20 -3.87 17.52
CA GLY A 428 26.79 -5.25 17.81
C GLY A 428 27.33 -6.32 16.85
N CYS A 429 28.29 -6.00 15.98
CA CYS A 429 28.94 -6.97 15.11
C CYS A 429 29.86 -7.90 15.90
N VAL A 430 30.15 -9.11 15.34
CA VAL A 430 31.05 -10.11 15.95
C VAL A 430 32.44 -10.07 15.33
N ILE A 431 32.84 -8.93 14.79
CA ILE A 431 34.18 -8.68 14.22
C ILE A 431 35.22 -8.95 15.31
N LYS A 432 36.28 -9.70 14.96
CA LYS A 432 37.35 -10.02 15.89
C LYS A 432 38.57 -9.13 15.73
N GLU A 433 38.86 -8.80 14.50
CA GLU A 433 40.00 -7.99 14.08
C GLU A 433 39.56 -7.08 12.96
N ILE A 434 40.01 -5.84 12.98
CA ILE A 434 39.72 -4.88 11.90
C ILE A 434 40.92 -3.95 11.72
N VAL A 435 41.26 -3.68 10.49
CA VAL A 435 42.29 -2.72 10.14
C VAL A 435 41.61 -1.44 9.63
N ILE A 436 41.92 -0.33 10.28
CA ILE A 436 41.48 0.99 9.85
C ILE A 436 42.51 1.53 8.86
N PRO A 437 42.17 1.67 7.56
CA PRO A 437 43.13 2.11 6.56
C PRO A 437 43.52 3.60 6.73
N ASP A 438 44.69 3.93 6.15
CA ASP A 438 45.25 5.29 6.24
C ASP A 438 44.39 6.38 5.58
N SER A 439 43.32 5.99 4.93
CA SER A 439 42.34 6.91 4.35
C SER A 439 41.30 7.44 5.35
N ILE A 440 41.11 6.76 6.49
CA ILE A 440 40.06 7.11 7.47
C ILE A 440 40.51 8.31 8.30
N GLU A 441 39.68 9.34 8.34
CA GLU A 441 39.88 10.57 9.10
C GLU A 441 39.08 10.64 10.39
N SER A 442 37.96 9.89 10.46
CA SER A 442 37.06 9.88 11.65
C SER A 442 36.36 8.55 11.84
N ILE A 443 36.14 8.24 13.13
CA ILE A 443 35.31 7.12 13.60
C ILE A 443 34.13 7.75 14.34
N GLY A 444 32.90 7.45 13.89
CA GLY A 444 31.66 8.05 14.40
C GLY A 444 31.23 7.53 15.78
N ASP A 445 30.15 8.09 16.29
CA ASP A 445 29.58 7.75 17.60
C ASP A 445 29.07 6.30 17.59
N GLY A 446 29.46 5.53 18.61
CA GLY A 446 29.08 4.14 18.74
C GLY A 446 29.50 3.23 17.57
N ALA A 447 30.43 3.64 16.73
CA ALA A 447 30.76 2.95 15.47
C ALA A 447 31.07 1.46 15.67
N PHE A 448 31.75 1.06 16.75
CA PHE A 448 32.06 -0.32 17.16
C PHE A 448 31.43 -0.69 18.50
N SER A 449 30.46 0.05 18.99
CA SER A 449 29.77 -0.22 20.25
C SER A 449 29.22 -1.66 20.26
N GLU A 450 29.28 -2.34 21.39
CA GLU A 450 28.85 -3.74 21.57
C GLU A 450 29.57 -4.77 20.67
N CYS A 451 30.69 -4.42 20.03
CA CYS A 451 31.56 -5.39 19.34
C CYS A 451 32.32 -6.23 20.36
N LYS A 452 31.61 -7.10 21.09
CA LYS A 452 32.11 -7.84 22.27
C LYS A 452 33.29 -8.72 22.01
N TYR A 453 33.47 -9.15 20.76
CA TYR A 453 34.55 -10.09 20.34
C TYR A 453 35.70 -9.39 19.67
N LEU A 454 35.70 -8.06 19.55
CA LEU A 454 36.78 -7.27 18.98
C LEU A 454 38.00 -7.39 19.91
N LYS A 455 39.10 -7.97 19.41
CA LYS A 455 40.33 -8.22 20.17
C LYS A 455 41.40 -7.22 19.86
N GLU A 456 41.49 -6.87 18.59
CA GLU A 456 42.55 -6.01 18.07
C GLU A 456 41.97 -5.04 17.06
N ILE A 457 42.39 -3.80 17.17
CA ILE A 457 42.13 -2.75 16.21
C ILE A 457 43.36 -1.86 16.09
N VAL A 458 43.74 -1.55 14.88
CA VAL A 458 44.87 -0.64 14.61
C VAL A 458 44.27 0.66 14.11
N ILE A 459 44.43 1.74 14.86
CA ILE A 459 44.03 3.09 14.48
C ILE A 459 45.15 3.72 13.67
N SER A 460 44.83 4.14 12.45
CA SER A 460 45.80 4.75 11.53
C SER A 460 46.13 6.20 11.95
N ASP A 461 47.37 6.64 11.60
CA ASP A 461 47.86 8.01 11.83
C ASP A 461 47.06 9.10 11.11
N SER A 462 46.12 8.76 10.27
CA SER A 462 45.18 9.70 9.60
C SER A 462 43.98 10.06 10.45
N VAL A 463 43.61 9.22 11.44
CA VAL A 463 42.42 9.42 12.27
C VAL A 463 42.60 10.62 13.20
N LYS A 464 41.66 11.56 13.14
CA LYS A 464 41.67 12.81 13.91
C LYS A 464 40.71 12.80 15.08
N SER A 465 39.62 12.00 14.96
CA SER A 465 38.60 11.91 16.01
C SER A 465 38.00 10.51 16.14
N ILE A 466 37.63 10.18 17.37
CA ILE A 466 36.91 9.01 17.80
C ILE A 466 35.65 9.53 18.51
N GLY A 467 34.47 9.10 18.10
CA GLY A 467 33.17 9.59 18.59
C GLY A 467 32.78 9.06 19.97
N ASP A 468 31.66 9.55 20.49
CA ASP A 468 31.06 9.11 21.74
C ASP A 468 30.71 7.61 21.68
N TYR A 469 30.96 6.88 22.76
CA TYR A 469 30.67 5.43 22.83
C TYR A 469 31.27 4.59 21.71
N ALA A 470 32.24 5.05 20.95
CA ALA A 470 32.76 4.41 19.74
C ALA A 470 33.12 2.95 19.92
N PHE A 471 33.69 2.57 21.09
CA PHE A 471 34.09 1.21 21.48
C PHE A 471 33.38 0.75 22.77
N TYR A 472 32.25 1.35 23.10
CA TYR A 472 31.48 0.98 24.28
C TYR A 472 31.20 -0.53 24.34
N ARG A 473 31.50 -1.17 25.48
CA ARG A 473 31.37 -2.63 25.70
C ARG A 473 32.12 -3.54 24.75
N CYS A 474 33.27 -3.13 24.23
CA CYS A 474 34.18 -4.02 23.52
C CYS A 474 34.92 -4.88 24.53
N LYS A 475 34.29 -5.92 25.08
CA LYS A 475 34.75 -6.67 26.26
C LYS A 475 36.06 -7.47 26.05
N ASP A 476 36.28 -7.94 24.83
CA ASP A 476 37.49 -8.71 24.46
C ASP A 476 38.65 -7.81 24.02
N LEU A 477 38.46 -6.48 23.91
CA LEU A 477 39.48 -5.51 23.50
C LEU A 477 40.46 -5.31 24.66
N LYS A 478 41.71 -5.76 24.44
CA LYS A 478 42.74 -5.72 25.48
C LYS A 478 43.71 -4.57 25.32
N GLU A 479 43.94 -4.20 24.09
CA GLU A 479 44.93 -3.19 23.75
C GLU A 479 44.47 -2.38 22.54
N ILE A 480 44.71 -1.10 22.58
CA ILE A 480 44.52 -0.20 21.43
C ILE A 480 45.64 0.82 21.39
N VAL A 481 46.25 1.00 20.22
CA VAL A 481 47.24 2.06 19.99
C VAL A 481 46.51 3.26 19.41
N ILE A 482 46.59 4.40 20.10
CA ILE A 482 45.98 5.67 19.65
C ILE A 482 47.08 6.63 19.22
N PRO A 483 47.15 6.99 17.94
CA PRO A 483 48.22 7.84 17.42
C PRO A 483 48.02 9.31 17.80
N ASP A 484 49.10 10.07 17.72
CA ASP A 484 49.12 11.51 18.03
C ASP A 484 48.22 12.38 17.12
N SER A 485 47.77 11.82 16.00
CA SER A 485 46.82 12.45 15.10
C SER A 485 45.45 12.66 15.72
N VAL A 486 45.06 11.77 16.66
CA VAL A 486 43.77 11.85 17.37
C VAL A 486 43.78 13.03 18.33
N LYS A 487 42.90 13.99 18.08
CA LYS A 487 42.75 15.24 18.86
C LYS A 487 41.45 15.31 19.62
N ASN A 488 40.56 14.36 19.39
CA ASN A 488 39.30 14.26 20.10
C ASN A 488 38.92 12.79 20.29
N ILE A 489 38.56 12.43 21.53
CA ILE A 489 37.95 11.16 21.91
C ILE A 489 36.68 11.50 22.66
N GLY A 490 35.57 11.02 22.18
CA GLY A 490 34.24 11.36 22.70
C GLY A 490 33.97 10.76 24.08
N ASP A 491 32.85 11.20 24.65
CA ASP A 491 32.42 10.74 25.98
C ASP A 491 32.17 9.24 25.97
N SER A 492 32.61 8.57 27.03
CA SER A 492 32.42 7.11 27.20
C SER A 492 32.89 6.25 26.02
N ALA A 493 33.82 6.73 25.20
CA ALA A 493 34.28 6.04 23.98
C ALA A 493 34.76 4.60 24.26
N PHE A 494 35.34 4.33 25.44
CA PHE A 494 35.82 3.01 25.86
C PHE A 494 35.16 2.52 27.16
N GLU A 495 34.00 3.07 27.52
CA GLU A 495 33.27 2.64 28.72
C GLU A 495 32.91 1.15 28.64
N ASP A 496 32.99 0.43 29.76
CA ASP A 496 32.77 -1.02 29.87
C ASP A 496 33.71 -1.90 29.02
N CYS A 497 34.89 -1.39 28.61
CA CYS A 497 36.01 -2.18 28.08
C CYS A 497 36.88 -2.71 29.24
N GLU A 498 36.41 -3.74 29.95
CA GLU A 498 36.91 -4.19 31.27
C GLU A 498 38.42 -4.52 31.32
N ASN A 499 39.03 -4.88 30.18
CA ASN A 499 40.43 -5.36 30.14
C ASN A 499 41.35 -4.47 29.28
N LEU A 500 40.90 -3.27 28.93
CA LEU A 500 41.59 -2.41 27.98
C LEU A 500 42.79 -1.70 28.59
N THR A 501 43.90 -1.68 27.87
CA THR A 501 45.03 -0.78 28.02
C THR A 501 45.14 0.10 26.78
N ILE A 502 45.18 1.40 26.94
CA ILE A 502 45.45 2.33 25.84
C ILE A 502 46.93 2.63 25.77
N ARG A 503 47.51 2.43 24.58
CA ARG A 503 48.91 2.75 24.30
C ARG A 503 49.00 4.00 23.42
N ALA A 504 49.81 4.95 23.85
CA ALA A 504 50.02 6.19 23.14
C ALA A 504 51.29 6.89 23.57
N HIS A 505 51.71 7.94 22.85
CA HIS A 505 52.82 8.75 23.29
C HIS A 505 52.47 9.60 24.51
N LYS A 506 53.49 9.82 25.35
CA LYS A 506 53.36 10.73 26.49
C LYS A 506 53.07 12.18 26.03
N GLY A 507 52.15 12.83 26.72
CA GLY A 507 51.70 14.18 26.38
C GLY A 507 50.64 14.21 25.26
N SER A 508 50.21 13.05 24.75
CA SER A 508 49.15 12.95 23.75
C SER A 508 47.75 13.25 24.35
N TYR A 509 46.79 13.49 23.49
CA TYR A 509 45.36 13.60 23.88
C TYR A 509 44.86 12.27 24.50
N ALA A 510 45.35 11.16 24.00
CA ALA A 510 45.00 9.82 24.50
C ALA A 510 45.45 9.59 25.93
N GLU A 511 46.69 10.03 26.33
CA GLU A 511 47.14 9.97 27.72
C GLU A 511 46.20 10.80 28.63
N GLN A 512 45.86 12.02 28.24
CA GLN A 512 44.95 12.84 29.02
C GLN A 512 43.56 12.15 29.18
N TYR A 513 43.02 11.62 28.12
CA TYR A 513 41.75 10.89 28.15
C TYR A 513 41.78 9.68 29.11
N THR A 514 42.89 8.91 29.13
CA THR A 514 43.01 7.76 30.05
C THR A 514 43.02 8.17 31.50
N LEU A 515 43.64 9.33 31.82
CA LEU A 515 43.68 9.87 33.18
C LEU A 515 42.29 10.33 33.64
N GLU A 516 41.51 10.91 32.74
CA GLU A 516 40.17 11.41 33.03
C GLU A 516 39.13 10.31 33.20
N ASN A 517 39.38 9.14 32.61
CA ASN A 517 38.44 8.01 32.58
C ASN A 517 38.92 6.76 33.32
N ASP A 518 40.03 6.84 34.10
CA ASP A 518 40.60 5.72 34.89
C ASP A 518 40.92 4.48 34.04
N ILE A 519 41.38 4.68 32.79
CA ILE A 519 41.77 3.59 31.88
C ILE A 519 43.27 3.31 31.99
N PRO A 520 43.74 2.05 32.07
CA PRO A 520 45.16 1.70 32.03
C PRO A 520 45.87 2.30 30.81
N PHE A 521 47.05 2.92 31.05
CA PHE A 521 47.88 3.57 30.04
C PHE A 521 49.28 2.92 29.97
N GLU A 522 49.79 2.76 28.78
CA GLU A 522 51.18 2.35 28.50
C GLU A 522 51.79 3.29 27.46
N GLU A 523 53.00 3.82 27.76
CA GLU A 523 53.76 4.69 26.85
C GLU A 523 54.40 3.88 25.74
N ILE A 524 54.32 4.32 24.47
CA ILE A 524 54.95 3.70 23.29
C ILE A 524 56.14 4.48 22.80
#